data_42a7bbab286bdb368b901e8fbf1c40ad
#
_entry.id   42a7bbab286bdb368b901e8fbf1c40ad
#
_cell.length_a   1.000
_cell.length_b   1.000
_cell.length_c   1.000
_cell.angle_alpha   90.00
_cell.angle_beta   90.00
_cell.angle_gamma   90.00
#
_symmetry.space_group_name_H-M   'P 1'
#
loop_
_entity.id
_entity.type
_entity.pdbx_description
1 polymer ?
#
loop_
_entity_poly.entity_id
_entity_poly.type
_entity_poly.pdbx_seq_one_letter_code
_entity_poly.pdbx_strand_id
1 'polypeptide(L)'
;MALLFSYGTLQNEDVQVSTFGRKLAGEKDLITGYEPSLLLIPDPEVAARLKRTHHDNISKTGDDWSNVQGTVFEVTDAELAQADTFESQFAYKRVHVILASGKDAWVYVHESSV
;
A
#
# COMPACT_ATOMS: atom_id res chain seq x y z
N MET A 1 8.84 -14.91 6.67
CA MET A 1 7.62 -14.09 6.45
C MET A 1 8.03 -12.62 6.33
N ALA A 2 7.40 -11.91 5.45
CA ALA A 2 7.58 -10.47 5.30
C ALA A 2 6.39 -9.73 5.92
N LEU A 3 6.59 -8.44 6.23
CA LEU A 3 5.51 -7.56 6.68
C LEU A 3 5.20 -6.56 5.57
N LEU A 4 3.91 -6.42 5.27
CA LEU A 4 3.41 -5.48 4.26
C LEU A 4 2.41 -4.53 4.91
N PHE A 5 2.73 -3.23 4.90
CA PHE A 5 1.83 -2.20 5.40
C PHE A 5 0.93 -1.71 4.27
N SER A 6 -0.36 -1.71 4.51
CA SER A 6 -1.33 -1.18 3.55
C SER A 6 -2.13 -0.04 4.16
N TYR A 7 -2.22 1.06 3.42
CA TYR A 7 -3.05 2.22 3.75
C TYR A 7 -4.27 2.33 2.85
N GLY A 8 -4.45 1.38 1.94
CA GLY A 8 -5.49 1.42 0.90
C GLY A 8 -6.33 0.16 0.82
N THR A 9 -6.64 -0.25 -0.41
CA THR A 9 -7.62 -1.30 -0.70
C THR A 9 -7.27 -2.68 -0.16
N LEU A 10 -5.98 -2.99 0.04
CA LEU A 10 -5.58 -4.29 0.57
C LEU A 10 -6.07 -4.54 2.00
N GLN A 11 -6.51 -3.50 2.69
CA GLN A 11 -7.15 -3.64 4.01
C GLN A 11 -8.54 -4.29 3.91
N ASN A 12 -9.11 -4.35 2.70
CA ASN A 12 -10.38 -5.01 2.44
C ASN A 12 -10.15 -6.51 2.26
N GLU A 13 -10.90 -7.33 3.01
CA GLU A 13 -10.75 -8.79 2.97
C GLU A 13 -11.04 -9.38 1.59
N ASP A 14 -12.01 -8.82 0.85
CA ASP A 14 -12.33 -9.31 -0.49
C ASP A 14 -11.16 -9.08 -1.46
N VAL A 15 -10.46 -7.98 -1.32
CA VAL A 15 -9.24 -7.69 -2.10
C VAL A 15 -8.13 -8.65 -1.73
N GLN A 16 -7.96 -8.98 -0.44
CA GLN A 16 -6.97 -9.94 0.02
C GLN A 16 -7.22 -11.32 -0.60
N VAL A 17 -8.46 -11.78 -0.58
CA VAL A 17 -8.83 -13.06 -1.16
C VAL A 17 -8.64 -13.07 -2.67
N SER A 18 -9.01 -12.00 -3.37
CA SER A 18 -8.81 -11.88 -4.82
C SER A 18 -7.34 -11.88 -5.22
N THR A 19 -6.49 -11.26 -4.41
CA THR A 19 -5.06 -11.09 -4.73
C THR A 19 -4.24 -12.29 -4.30
N PHE A 20 -4.49 -12.83 -3.10
CA PHE A 20 -3.66 -13.86 -2.47
C PHE A 20 -4.37 -15.19 -2.25
N GLY A 21 -5.68 -15.26 -2.49
CA GLY A 21 -6.45 -16.47 -2.26
C GLY A 21 -6.78 -16.73 -0.80
N ARG A 22 -6.52 -15.78 0.10
CA ARG A 22 -6.78 -15.91 1.53
C ARG A 22 -6.91 -14.55 2.21
N LYS A 23 -7.50 -14.54 3.38
CA LYS A 23 -7.48 -13.38 4.29
C LYS A 23 -6.13 -13.32 4.99
N LEU A 24 -5.60 -12.10 5.13
CA LEU A 24 -4.31 -11.88 5.77
C LEU A 24 -4.48 -11.57 7.25
N ALA A 25 -3.55 -12.06 8.06
CA ALA A 25 -3.45 -11.65 9.46
C ALA A 25 -2.76 -10.30 9.55
N GLY A 26 -3.38 -9.33 10.24
CA GLY A 26 -2.84 -7.99 10.32
C GLY A 26 -3.15 -7.27 11.61
N GLU A 27 -2.44 -6.18 11.85
CA GLU A 27 -2.60 -5.31 13.01
C GLU A 27 -2.60 -3.86 12.57
N LYS A 28 -3.35 -3.03 13.27
CA LYS A 28 -3.32 -1.58 13.04
C LYS A 28 -1.94 -1.02 13.38
N ASP A 29 -1.46 -0.13 12.51
CA ASP A 29 -0.18 0.54 12.69
C ASP A 29 -0.20 1.86 11.93
N LEU A 30 0.90 2.59 11.95
CA LEU A 30 1.02 3.83 11.17
C LEU A 30 2.48 4.08 10.76
N ILE A 31 2.64 4.88 9.70
CA ILE A 31 3.94 5.39 9.26
C ILE A 31 4.01 6.87 9.61
N THR A 32 5.12 7.31 10.19
CA THR A 32 5.39 8.74 10.38
C THR A 32 6.26 9.29 9.25
N GLY A 33 6.21 10.60 9.03
CA GLY A 33 6.99 11.26 7.99
C GLY A 33 6.39 11.16 6.59
N TYR A 34 5.14 10.72 6.49
CA TYR A 34 4.37 10.63 5.25
C TYR A 34 2.98 11.20 5.48
N GLU A 35 2.34 11.63 4.41
CA GLU A 35 0.95 12.08 4.43
C GLU A 35 0.15 11.39 3.32
N PRO A 36 -1.17 11.20 3.51
CA PRO A 36 -2.02 10.68 2.44
C PRO A 36 -2.04 11.62 1.24
N SER A 37 -2.02 11.06 0.04
CA SER A 37 -2.15 11.82 -1.19
C SER A 37 -3.01 11.04 -2.19
N LEU A 38 -3.46 11.71 -3.24
CA LEU A 38 -4.26 11.11 -4.29
C LEU A 38 -3.58 11.34 -5.63
N LEU A 39 -3.62 10.30 -6.49
CA LEU A 39 -3.10 10.38 -7.84
C LEU A 39 -4.24 10.19 -8.84
N LEU A 40 -4.38 11.13 -9.77
CA LEU A 40 -5.37 11.03 -10.83
C LEU A 40 -5.06 9.80 -11.71
N ILE A 41 -6.10 9.02 -12.00
CA ILE A 41 -6.00 7.92 -12.96
C ILE A 41 -6.14 8.52 -14.34
N PRO A 42 -5.06 8.55 -15.17
CA PRO A 42 -5.10 9.28 -16.44
C PRO A 42 -5.94 8.61 -17.52
N ASP A 43 -6.11 7.28 -17.45
CA ASP A 43 -6.88 6.53 -18.43
C ASP A 43 -8.33 6.43 -18.00
N PRO A 44 -9.29 7.03 -18.77
CA PRO A 44 -10.72 6.97 -18.42
C PRO A 44 -11.28 5.54 -18.36
N GLU A 45 -10.77 4.64 -19.18
CA GLU A 45 -11.24 3.24 -19.17
C GLU A 45 -10.83 2.53 -17.90
N VAL A 46 -9.61 2.77 -17.43
CA VAL A 46 -9.12 2.23 -16.15
C VAL A 46 -9.91 2.81 -14.99
N ALA A 47 -10.15 4.12 -14.99
CA ALA A 47 -10.93 4.80 -13.97
C ALA A 47 -12.36 4.24 -13.89
N ALA A 48 -13.01 4.02 -15.02
CA ALA A 48 -14.35 3.45 -15.10
C ALA A 48 -14.38 2.02 -14.57
N ARG A 49 -13.37 1.21 -14.93
CA ARG A 49 -13.27 -0.18 -14.47
C ARG A 49 -13.05 -0.29 -12.97
N LEU A 50 -12.22 0.59 -12.41
CA LEU A 50 -11.95 0.61 -10.97
C LEU A 50 -13.02 1.39 -10.19
N LYS A 51 -13.94 2.06 -10.87
CA LYS A 51 -15.00 2.89 -10.27
C LYS A 51 -14.44 3.99 -9.36
N ARG A 52 -13.33 4.58 -9.77
CA ARG A 52 -12.68 5.69 -9.05
C ARG A 52 -11.88 6.54 -10.03
N THR A 53 -11.67 7.80 -9.68
CA THR A 53 -10.89 8.74 -10.49
C THR A 53 -9.45 8.88 -10.02
N HIS A 54 -9.15 8.46 -8.81
CA HIS A 54 -7.83 8.59 -8.19
C HIS A 54 -7.41 7.29 -7.51
N HIS A 55 -6.10 7.05 -7.48
CA HIS A 55 -5.48 6.03 -6.65
C HIS A 55 -5.06 6.63 -5.31
N ASP A 56 -5.18 5.85 -4.25
CA ASP A 56 -4.59 6.20 -2.97
C ASP A 56 -3.06 6.14 -3.07
N ASN A 57 -2.40 7.11 -2.44
CA ASN A 57 -0.96 7.19 -2.40
C ASN A 57 -0.52 7.85 -1.09
N ILE A 58 0.77 7.82 -0.83
CA ILE A 58 1.40 8.55 0.27
C ILE A 58 2.60 9.30 -0.26
N SER A 59 2.87 10.46 0.32
CA SER A 59 4.00 11.32 -0.05
C SER A 59 4.85 11.60 1.17
N LYS A 60 6.17 11.54 1.00
CA LYS A 60 7.11 11.81 2.08
C LYS A 60 7.11 13.30 2.43
N THR A 61 6.95 13.61 3.72
CA THR A 61 6.93 14.99 4.21
C THR A 61 8.21 15.38 4.96
N GLY A 62 8.85 14.40 5.58
CA GLY A 62 9.98 14.67 6.48
C GLY A 62 9.57 15.18 7.85
N ASP A 63 8.27 15.33 8.12
CA ASP A 63 7.75 15.85 9.39
C ASP A 63 7.36 14.71 10.31
N ASP A 64 7.80 14.72 11.56
CA ASP A 64 7.50 13.64 12.51
C ASP A 64 6.01 13.58 12.91
N TRP A 65 5.29 14.70 12.79
CA TRP A 65 3.86 14.74 13.12
C TRP A 65 2.95 14.30 11.97
N SER A 66 3.47 14.20 10.75
CA SER A 66 2.71 13.65 9.63
C SER A 66 2.65 12.14 9.77
N ASN A 67 1.48 11.54 9.55
CA ASN A 67 1.36 10.10 9.61
C ASN A 67 0.28 9.57 8.67
N VAL A 68 0.41 8.29 8.35
CA VAL A 68 -0.56 7.55 7.56
C VAL A 68 -0.97 6.31 8.36
N GLN A 69 -2.24 6.20 8.66
CA GLN A 69 -2.78 5.04 9.36
C GLN A 69 -3.08 3.91 8.38
N GLY A 70 -2.92 2.70 8.81
CA GLY A 70 -3.19 1.52 8.00
C GLY A 70 -3.11 0.24 8.80
N THR A 71 -2.82 -0.84 8.10
CA THR A 71 -2.72 -2.18 8.68
C THR A 71 -1.44 -2.85 8.18
N VAL A 72 -0.68 -3.44 9.09
CA VAL A 72 0.49 -4.24 8.72
C VAL A 72 0.09 -5.71 8.70
N PHE A 73 0.40 -6.39 7.59
CA PHE A 73 0.02 -7.80 7.37
C PHE A 73 1.26 -8.67 7.27
N GLU A 74 1.14 -9.92 7.75
CA GLU A 74 2.13 -10.95 7.48
C GLU A 74 1.85 -11.59 6.13
N VAL A 75 2.86 -11.59 5.25
CA VAL A 75 2.77 -12.19 3.92
C VAL A 75 3.98 -13.10 3.68
N THR A 76 3.80 -14.09 2.82
CA THR A 76 4.91 -14.92 2.36
C THR A 76 5.71 -14.17 1.29
N ASP A 77 6.93 -14.62 1.04
CA ASP A 77 7.76 -14.04 -0.03
C ASP A 77 7.09 -14.19 -1.40
N ALA A 78 6.39 -15.30 -1.63
CA ALA A 78 5.64 -15.53 -2.86
C ALA A 78 4.47 -14.54 -2.99
N GLU A 79 3.75 -14.30 -1.89
CA GLU A 79 2.66 -13.32 -1.87
C GLU A 79 3.18 -11.90 -2.12
N LEU A 80 4.33 -11.56 -1.55
CA LEU A 80 4.95 -10.26 -1.78
C LEU A 80 5.32 -10.09 -3.25
N ALA A 81 5.84 -11.13 -3.90
CA ALA A 81 6.13 -11.11 -5.35
C ALA A 81 4.86 -10.93 -6.19
N GLN A 82 3.75 -11.57 -5.79
CA GLN A 82 2.45 -11.38 -6.45
C GLN A 82 1.97 -9.92 -6.32
N ALA A 83 2.13 -9.33 -5.13
CA ALA A 83 1.78 -7.94 -4.89
C ALA A 83 2.64 -6.99 -5.74
N ASP A 84 3.94 -7.26 -5.85
CA ASP A 84 4.84 -6.48 -6.71
C ASP A 84 4.35 -6.46 -8.16
N THR A 85 3.95 -7.61 -8.68
CA THR A 85 3.43 -7.74 -10.05
C THR A 85 2.15 -6.94 -10.24
N PHE A 86 1.22 -7.05 -9.29
CA PHE A 86 -0.04 -6.30 -9.34
C PHE A 86 0.20 -4.79 -9.27
N GLU A 87 1.00 -4.34 -8.31
CA GLU A 87 1.23 -2.91 -8.08
C GLU A 87 2.03 -2.26 -9.21
N SER A 88 2.93 -3.01 -9.86
CA SER A 88 3.73 -2.48 -10.97
C SER A 88 2.88 -2.05 -12.18
N GLN A 89 1.68 -2.61 -12.33
CA GLN A 89 0.74 -2.20 -13.39
C GLN A 89 0.29 -0.75 -13.23
N PHE A 90 0.36 -0.22 -12.01
CA PHE A 90 -0.05 1.14 -11.68
C PHE A 90 1.15 2.03 -11.33
N ALA A 91 2.36 1.59 -11.66
CA ALA A 91 3.61 2.31 -11.40
C ALA A 91 3.91 2.52 -9.90
N TYR A 92 3.48 1.60 -9.05
CA TYR A 92 3.83 1.59 -7.64
C TYR A 92 5.09 0.76 -7.41
N LYS A 93 5.93 1.24 -6.52
CA LYS A 93 7.17 0.57 -6.11
C LYS A 93 7.11 0.23 -4.64
N ARG A 94 7.72 -0.89 -4.30
CA ARG A 94 7.85 -1.32 -2.91
C ARG A 94 9.04 -0.63 -2.28
N VAL A 95 8.80 0.07 -1.16
CA VAL A 95 9.85 0.71 -0.37
C VAL A 95 9.82 0.19 1.06
N HIS A 96 10.98 0.18 1.70
CA HIS A 96 11.12 -0.27 3.08
C HIS A 96 10.88 0.90 4.03
N VAL A 97 10.11 0.65 5.09
CA VAL A 97 9.82 1.65 6.13
C VAL A 97 9.89 1.02 7.51
N ILE A 98 10.07 1.87 8.52
CA ILE A 98 9.93 1.48 9.91
C ILE A 98 8.62 2.10 10.42
N LEU A 99 7.72 1.24 10.90
CA LEU A 99 6.42 1.67 11.39
C LEU A 99 6.55 2.29 12.79
N ALA A 100 5.51 3.00 13.22
CA ALA A 100 5.50 3.61 14.56
C ALA A 100 5.69 2.59 15.68
N SER A 101 5.25 1.35 15.48
CA SER A 101 5.47 0.24 16.41
C SER A 101 6.92 -0.22 16.48
N GLY A 102 7.78 0.23 15.57
CA GLY A 102 9.16 -0.22 15.46
C GLY A 102 9.36 -1.39 14.49
N LYS A 103 8.29 -1.90 13.88
CA LYS A 103 8.37 -3.01 12.93
C LYS A 103 8.92 -2.54 11.59
N ASP A 104 9.80 -3.35 11.00
CA ASP A 104 10.25 -3.16 9.62
C ASP A 104 9.20 -3.72 8.67
N ALA A 105 8.79 -2.94 7.68
CA ALA A 105 7.74 -3.34 6.75
C ALA A 105 8.00 -2.80 5.35
N TRP A 106 7.35 -3.40 4.38
CA TRP A 106 7.27 -2.90 3.01
C TRP A 106 5.98 -2.12 2.82
N VAL A 107 6.01 -1.09 1.99
CA VAL A 107 4.83 -0.33 1.59
C VAL A 107 4.95 0.03 0.12
N TYR A 108 3.83 0.07 -0.58
CA TYR A 108 3.81 0.48 -1.99
C TYR A 108 3.54 1.97 -2.11
N VAL A 109 4.42 2.64 -2.84
CA VAL A 109 4.34 4.08 -3.09
C VAL A 109 4.46 4.30 -4.60
N HIS A 110 3.68 5.21 -5.16
CA HIS A 110 3.78 5.53 -6.58
C HIS A 110 5.19 6.05 -6.90
N GLU A 111 5.74 5.66 -8.04
CA GLU A 111 7.11 6.00 -8.41
C GLU A 111 7.38 7.49 -8.47
N SER A 112 6.35 8.32 -8.73
CA SER A 112 6.47 9.78 -8.72
C SER A 112 6.70 10.36 -7.32
N SER A 113 6.45 9.58 -6.27
CA SER A 113 6.58 10.01 -4.86
C SER A 113 7.78 9.38 -4.16
N VAL A 114 8.56 8.60 -4.87
CA VAL A 114 9.75 7.94 -4.32
C VAL A 114 10.97 8.82 -4.44
#